data_094dd27fcf28abfbe0f78046d45e008b
#
_entry.id   094dd27fcf28abfbe0f78046d45e008b
#
_cell.length_a   1.000
_cell.length_b   1.000
_cell.length_c   1.000
_cell.angle_alpha   90.00
_cell.angle_beta   90.00
_cell.angle_gamma   90.00
#
_symmetry.space_group_name_H-M   'P 1'
#
loop_
_entity.id
_entity.type
_entity.pdbx_description
1 polymer ?
#
loop_
_entity_poly.entity_id
_entity_poly.type
_entity_poly.pdbx_seq_one_letter_code
_entity_poly.pdbx_strand_id
1 'polypeptide(L)'
;MYKIITYVVISLFLFVSKAIAQDTFEVRAKKVADKIESVTKEEKEALKKEVEEVNVQLENGSITKEQADEKKKKLAEARAVIIGNKVDAAYDELKVLVQDKVENRNMETPQDSVKVAIGNKIIIKFEKDSLKFKKEDVGEKRTTSQFVFAMGLNNLATDGDFENSDYRFLGSHFYEWGMSYNTRIAKESNLLHFKYGWSVMYNNLRPTENRFFLKDGDKTTLEKSPYDLDESRFRNVYLVAPLHLEFDFSGKKQKDGKPYFKTHESFRFGLGGYGGIRLKTKQILKYEDEFGDDVKQKTKKDYNVSNFIYGVSAYIGYKETSLYVKYDLNPLFQDNLVKQNNVSLGVRWDFN
;
A
#
# COMPACT_ATOMS: atom_id res chain seq x y z
N MET A 1 2.72 15.24 2.02
CA MET A 1 3.13 14.05 1.25
C MET A 1 4.24 13.25 1.94
N TYR A 2 5.19 13.88 2.61
CA TYR A 2 6.28 13.20 3.35
C TYR A 2 5.79 12.36 4.54
N LYS A 3 4.76 12.78 5.27
CA LYS A 3 4.22 12.07 6.45
C LYS A 3 3.69 10.65 6.17
N ILE A 4 3.12 10.41 5.00
CA ILE A 4 2.61 9.08 4.63
C ILE A 4 3.76 8.14 4.26
N ILE A 5 4.82 8.66 3.63
CA ILE A 5 6.01 7.89 3.31
C ILE A 5 6.75 7.48 4.59
N THR A 6 6.79 8.36 5.58
CA THR A 6 7.43 8.09 6.89
C THR A 6 6.71 6.98 7.65
N TYR A 7 5.38 6.97 7.66
CA TYR A 7 4.62 5.90 8.33
C TYR A 7 4.72 4.55 7.60
N VAL A 8 4.81 4.55 6.28
CA VAL A 8 5.02 3.33 5.49
C VAL A 8 6.43 2.77 5.70
N VAL A 9 7.45 3.61 5.79
CA VAL A 9 8.83 3.19 6.07
C VAL A 9 8.98 2.64 7.50
N ILE A 10 8.38 3.28 8.50
CA ILE A 10 8.37 2.79 9.89
C ILE A 10 7.60 1.46 9.99
N SER A 11 6.49 1.32 9.30
CA SER A 11 5.71 0.07 9.23
C SER A 11 6.48 -1.06 8.53
N LEU A 12 7.23 -0.77 7.47
CA LEU A 12 8.07 -1.78 6.80
C LEU A 12 9.24 -2.26 7.69
N PHE A 13 9.84 -1.37 8.48
CA PHE A 13 10.92 -1.74 9.41
C PHE A 13 10.44 -2.63 10.57
N LEU A 14 9.19 -2.49 11.01
CA LEU A 14 8.60 -3.32 12.07
C LEU A 14 8.31 -4.75 11.62
N PHE A 15 8.23 -5.03 10.31
CA PHE A 15 7.97 -6.38 9.78
C PHE A 15 9.23 -7.20 9.48
N VAL A 16 10.40 -6.59 9.35
CA VAL A 16 11.64 -7.30 8.94
C VAL A 16 12.47 -7.85 10.11
N SER A 17 12.21 -7.45 11.36
CA SER A 17 13.05 -7.82 12.50
C SER A 17 12.40 -8.79 13.48
N LYS A 18 12.09 -10.00 13.04
CA LYS A 18 11.84 -11.14 13.94
C LYS A 18 13.04 -12.07 14.02
N ALA A 19 14.15 -11.61 14.56
CA ALA A 19 15.19 -12.50 15.09
C ALA A 19 16.25 -11.73 15.91
N ILE A 20 16.28 -12.00 17.22
CA ILE A 20 17.42 -11.96 18.15
C ILE A 20 17.92 -10.58 18.61
N ALA A 21 17.98 -10.40 19.91
CA ALA A 21 18.40 -9.21 20.68
C ALA A 21 17.37 -8.06 20.69
N GLN A 22 16.10 -8.37 20.94
CA GLN A 22 14.99 -7.46 20.62
C GLN A 22 14.58 -6.53 21.78
N ASP A 23 14.84 -6.86 23.05
CA ASP A 23 14.28 -6.07 24.16
C ASP A 23 14.87 -4.66 24.27
N THR A 24 16.15 -4.47 23.93
CA THR A 24 16.77 -3.15 24.05
C THR A 24 16.50 -2.24 22.86
N PHE A 25 16.49 -2.77 21.63
CA PHE A 25 16.24 -1.97 20.45
C PHE A 25 14.76 -1.60 20.27
N GLU A 26 13.83 -2.56 20.43
CA GLU A 26 12.40 -2.27 20.31
C GLU A 26 11.90 -1.31 21.38
N VAL A 27 12.39 -1.48 22.63
CA VAL A 27 12.06 -0.55 23.72
C VAL A 27 12.62 0.84 23.44
N ARG A 28 13.85 0.96 22.94
CA ARG A 28 14.46 2.24 22.59
C ARG A 28 13.79 2.88 21.37
N ALA A 29 13.52 2.12 20.31
CA ALA A 29 12.81 2.61 19.12
C ALA A 29 11.38 3.07 19.46
N LYS A 30 10.70 2.34 20.36
CA LYS A 30 9.38 2.74 20.87
C LYS A 30 9.46 4.04 21.66
N LYS A 31 10.46 4.20 22.55
CA LYS A 31 10.66 5.45 23.28
C LYS A 31 10.90 6.64 22.36
N VAL A 32 11.63 6.46 21.26
CA VAL A 32 11.83 7.53 20.26
C VAL A 32 10.52 7.85 19.53
N ALA A 33 9.73 6.84 19.18
CA ALA A 33 8.40 7.05 18.57
C ALA A 33 7.43 7.78 19.52
N ASP A 34 7.36 7.35 20.77
CA ASP A 34 6.54 7.97 21.82
C ASP A 34 6.99 9.42 22.08
N LYS A 35 8.30 9.71 22.03
CA LYS A 35 8.87 11.06 22.14
C LYS A 35 8.45 11.96 20.97
N ILE A 36 8.46 11.45 19.73
CA ILE A 36 8.00 12.19 18.53
C ILE A 36 6.50 12.52 18.65
N GLU A 37 5.70 11.55 19.11
CA GLU A 37 4.26 11.74 19.27
C GLU A 37 3.97 12.77 20.38
N SER A 38 4.62 12.66 21.54
CA SER A 38 4.50 13.60 22.66
C SER A 38 4.86 15.02 22.23
N VAL A 39 6.03 15.21 21.63
CA VAL A 39 6.48 16.51 21.11
C VAL A 39 5.49 17.11 20.13
N THR A 40 5.00 16.30 19.19
CA THR A 40 4.03 16.77 18.17
C THR A 40 2.71 17.18 18.82
N LYS A 41 2.26 16.46 19.83
CA LYS A 41 1.03 16.75 20.56
C LYS A 41 1.18 18.02 21.40
N GLU A 42 2.27 18.13 22.16
CA GLU A 42 2.55 19.30 23.01
C GLU A 42 2.62 20.61 22.19
N GLU A 43 3.34 20.58 21.05
CA GLU A 43 3.47 21.78 20.21
C GLU A 43 2.15 22.14 19.48
N LYS A 44 1.31 21.15 19.16
CA LYS A 44 -0.04 21.41 18.63
C LYS A 44 -0.97 22.01 19.69
N GLU A 45 -0.89 21.55 20.92
CA GLU A 45 -1.68 22.11 22.02
C GLU A 45 -1.22 23.54 22.37
N ALA A 46 0.09 23.80 22.32
CA ALA A 46 0.63 25.13 22.47
C ALA A 46 0.18 26.08 21.35
N LEU A 47 0.24 25.63 20.09
CA LEU A 47 -0.28 26.39 18.94
C LEU A 47 -1.76 26.72 19.12
N LYS A 48 -2.56 25.75 19.59
CA LYS A 48 -4.00 25.96 19.81
C LYS A 48 -4.26 27.08 20.81
N LYS A 49 -3.49 27.12 21.92
CA LYS A 49 -3.60 28.19 22.92
C LYS A 49 -3.20 29.54 22.36
N GLU A 50 -2.08 29.62 21.64
CA GLU A 50 -1.62 30.88 21.03
C GLU A 50 -2.60 31.40 19.95
N VAL A 51 -3.20 30.52 19.17
CA VAL A 51 -4.24 30.89 18.18
C VAL A 51 -5.50 31.39 18.88
N GLU A 52 -5.88 30.78 20.03
CA GLU A 52 -7.02 31.25 20.82
C GLU A 52 -6.79 32.64 21.39
N GLU A 53 -5.57 32.95 21.88
CA GLU A 53 -5.21 34.30 22.31
C GLU A 53 -5.31 35.32 21.18
N VAL A 54 -4.93 34.95 19.94
CA VAL A 54 -5.12 35.83 18.76
C VAL A 54 -6.59 36.00 18.41
N ASN A 55 -7.42 34.98 18.59
CA ASN A 55 -8.87 35.09 18.38
C ASN A 55 -9.49 36.09 19.39
N VAL A 56 -9.12 36.01 20.66
CA VAL A 56 -9.56 36.93 21.70
C VAL A 56 -9.16 38.38 21.39
N GLN A 57 -7.92 38.59 20.87
CA GLN A 57 -7.48 39.93 20.43
C GLN A 57 -8.30 40.45 19.24
N LEU A 58 -8.71 39.58 18.35
CA LEU A 58 -9.56 39.94 17.22
C LEU A 58 -10.99 40.27 17.67
N GLU A 59 -11.58 39.48 18.56
CA GLU A 59 -12.92 39.69 19.13
C GLU A 59 -13.00 40.96 19.94
N ASN A 60 -11.95 41.29 20.68
CA ASN A 60 -11.87 42.55 21.47
C ASN A 60 -11.53 43.78 20.61
N GLY A 61 -11.40 43.64 19.30
CA GLY A 61 -11.08 44.73 18.38
C GLY A 61 -9.65 45.28 18.51
N SER A 62 -8.74 44.59 19.23
CA SER A 62 -7.36 45.04 19.43
C SER A 62 -6.49 44.86 18.18
N ILE A 63 -6.91 44.02 17.25
CA ILE A 63 -6.21 43.74 15.98
C ILE A 63 -7.23 43.59 14.85
N THR A 64 -6.82 43.91 13.60
CA THR A 64 -7.64 43.67 12.42
C THR A 64 -7.62 42.20 12.00
N LYS A 65 -8.54 41.81 11.13
CA LYS A 65 -8.61 40.43 10.60
C LYS A 65 -7.33 40.04 9.87
N GLU A 66 -6.78 40.93 9.05
CA GLU A 66 -5.55 40.73 8.32
C GLU A 66 -4.35 40.52 9.28
N GLN A 67 -4.30 41.32 10.35
CA GLN A 67 -3.26 41.18 11.39
C GLN A 67 -3.42 39.88 12.15
N ALA A 68 -4.63 39.43 12.43
CA ALA A 68 -4.89 38.15 13.06
C ALA A 68 -4.44 36.96 12.19
N ASP A 69 -4.76 37.00 10.90
CA ASP A 69 -4.39 35.95 9.95
C ASP A 69 -2.85 35.88 9.78
N GLU A 70 -2.19 37.04 9.70
CA GLU A 70 -0.72 37.09 9.65
C GLU A 70 -0.06 36.54 10.94
N LYS A 71 -0.57 36.92 12.11
CA LYS A 71 -0.09 36.38 13.40
C LYS A 71 -0.26 34.87 13.49
N LYS A 72 -1.43 34.34 13.16
CA LYS A 72 -1.71 32.89 13.15
C LYS A 72 -0.76 32.14 12.20
N LYS A 73 -0.49 32.70 11.03
CA LYS A 73 0.45 32.13 10.08
C LYS A 73 1.87 32.06 10.66
N LYS A 74 2.37 33.17 11.23
CA LYS A 74 3.69 33.24 11.88
C LYS A 74 3.80 32.24 13.05
N LEU A 75 2.78 32.11 13.89
CA LEU A 75 2.73 31.14 14.97
C LEU A 75 2.78 29.69 14.45
N ALA A 76 2.02 29.38 13.41
CA ALA A 76 2.03 28.07 12.78
C ALA A 76 3.38 27.72 12.15
N GLU A 77 4.03 28.69 11.48
CA GLU A 77 5.36 28.53 10.90
C GLU A 77 6.43 28.33 12.00
N ALA A 78 6.40 29.10 13.08
CA ALA A 78 7.32 28.97 14.19
C ALA A 78 7.19 27.59 14.88
N ARG A 79 5.96 27.13 15.13
CA ARG A 79 5.71 25.81 15.70
C ARG A 79 6.10 24.68 14.78
N ALA A 80 5.91 24.84 13.47
CA ALA A 80 6.34 23.86 12.47
C ALA A 80 7.87 23.69 12.47
N VAL A 81 8.63 24.78 12.60
CA VAL A 81 10.10 24.74 12.72
C VAL A 81 10.53 24.05 14.01
N ILE A 82 9.89 24.35 15.16
CA ILE A 82 10.21 23.71 16.45
C ILE A 82 9.92 22.21 16.37
N ILE A 83 8.77 21.81 15.82
CA ILE A 83 8.44 20.38 15.60
C ILE A 83 9.48 19.74 14.70
N GLY A 84 9.86 20.39 13.59
CA GLY A 84 10.89 19.90 12.66
C GLY A 84 12.21 19.62 13.39
N ASN A 85 12.76 20.59 14.09
CA ASN A 85 14.02 20.45 14.78
C ASN A 85 14.02 19.36 15.87
N LYS A 86 12.92 19.26 16.64
CA LYS A 86 12.78 18.24 17.71
C LYS A 86 12.59 16.83 17.10
N VAL A 87 11.90 16.73 15.99
CA VAL A 87 11.70 15.47 15.25
C VAL A 87 12.99 15.03 14.57
N ASP A 88 13.74 15.95 13.98
CA ASP A 88 15.05 15.65 13.38
C ASP A 88 16.04 15.11 14.41
N ALA A 89 16.10 15.71 15.61
CA ALA A 89 16.91 15.19 16.70
C ALA A 89 16.53 13.77 17.14
N ALA A 90 15.23 13.46 17.13
CA ALA A 90 14.74 12.11 17.42
C ALA A 90 15.03 11.12 16.28
N TYR A 91 15.04 11.58 15.02
CA TYR A 91 15.49 10.77 13.88
C TYR A 91 16.98 10.46 13.92
N ASP A 92 17.82 11.40 14.35
CA ASP A 92 19.24 11.16 14.53
C ASP A 92 19.50 10.12 15.64
N GLU A 93 18.75 10.18 16.74
CA GLU A 93 18.79 9.16 17.80
C GLU A 93 18.37 7.78 17.26
N LEU A 94 17.33 7.70 16.45
CA LEU A 94 16.89 6.46 15.79
C LEU A 94 17.93 5.93 14.80
N LYS A 95 18.57 6.82 14.04
CA LYS A 95 19.63 6.47 13.09
C LYS A 95 20.84 5.85 13.78
N VAL A 96 21.27 6.42 14.90
CA VAL A 96 22.36 5.87 15.73
C VAL A 96 21.96 4.49 16.26
N LEU A 97 20.73 4.32 16.77
CA LEU A 97 20.22 3.02 17.25
C LEU A 97 20.19 1.95 16.16
N VAL A 98 19.84 2.32 14.94
CA VAL A 98 19.86 1.41 13.79
C VAL A 98 21.29 1.05 13.40
N GLN A 99 22.19 2.02 13.42
CA GLN A 99 23.59 1.83 13.09
C GLN A 99 24.29 0.94 14.11
N ASP A 100 24.09 1.17 15.42
CA ASP A 100 24.57 0.31 16.51
C ASP A 100 24.07 -1.13 16.34
N LYS A 101 22.83 -1.33 15.93
CA LYS A 101 22.28 -2.68 15.69
C LYS A 101 22.91 -3.37 14.49
N VAL A 102 23.30 -2.64 13.48
CA VAL A 102 23.96 -3.17 12.27
C VAL A 102 25.43 -3.52 12.54
N GLU A 103 26.12 -2.68 13.32
CA GLU A 103 27.54 -2.84 13.63
C GLU A 103 27.79 -3.89 14.73
N ASN A 104 26.91 -3.99 15.74
CA ASN A 104 27.02 -4.97 16.84
C ASN A 104 26.55 -6.39 16.52
N ARG A 105 26.41 -6.73 15.24
CA ARG A 105 26.08 -8.11 14.80
C ARG A 105 27.17 -9.14 15.11
N ASN A 106 28.32 -8.73 15.64
CA ASN A 106 29.49 -9.60 15.83
C ASN A 106 29.96 -9.80 17.25
N MET A 107 29.27 -9.34 18.28
CA MET A 107 29.73 -9.58 19.66
C MET A 107 28.60 -9.79 20.67
N GLU A 108 28.74 -10.95 21.34
CA GLU A 108 28.32 -11.33 22.68
C GLU A 108 26.84 -11.63 23.00
N THR A 109 26.68 -12.90 23.34
CA THR A 109 25.53 -13.50 24.02
C THR A 109 25.51 -13.11 25.51
N PRO A 110 24.38 -12.70 26.09
CA PRO A 110 24.14 -12.80 27.51
C PRO A 110 23.33 -14.06 27.84
N GLN A 111 23.81 -14.69 28.89
CA GLN A 111 23.25 -15.83 29.57
C GLN A 111 22.08 -15.36 30.46
N ASP A 112 20.90 -15.85 30.23
CA ASP A 112 19.91 -16.28 31.22
C ASP A 112 18.50 -16.32 30.61
N SER A 113 17.77 -17.38 30.98
CA SER A 113 16.41 -17.62 30.46
C SER A 113 15.38 -16.66 31.06
N VAL A 114 14.75 -15.84 30.25
CA VAL A 114 13.63 -14.98 30.65
C VAL A 114 12.31 -15.53 30.08
N LYS A 115 11.35 -15.75 30.96
CA LYS A 115 9.99 -16.12 30.59
C LYS A 115 9.14 -14.86 30.48
N VAL A 116 8.59 -14.54 29.32
CA VAL A 116 7.63 -13.45 29.15
C VAL A 116 6.30 -14.04 28.74
N ALA A 117 5.27 -13.83 29.56
CA ALA A 117 3.90 -14.18 29.26
C ALA A 117 3.17 -12.92 28.75
N ILE A 118 2.69 -12.96 27.50
CA ILE A 118 1.83 -11.93 26.93
C ILE A 118 0.52 -12.62 26.52
N GLY A 119 -0.55 -12.35 27.29
CA GLY A 119 -1.90 -12.81 26.98
C GLY A 119 -2.05 -14.31 26.77
N ASN A 120 -3.14 -14.86 27.16
CA ASN A 120 -3.52 -16.27 27.25
C ASN A 120 -3.00 -17.30 26.22
N LYS A 121 -1.73 -17.44 25.91
CA LYS A 121 -1.16 -18.67 25.26
C LYS A 121 0.12 -18.49 24.44
N ILE A 122 1.06 -17.69 24.89
CA ILE A 122 2.42 -17.79 24.33
C ILE A 122 3.41 -17.97 25.47
N ILE A 123 3.91 -19.19 25.65
CA ILE A 123 5.04 -19.49 26.54
C ILE A 123 6.28 -19.51 25.67
N ILE A 124 7.16 -18.52 25.83
CA ILE A 124 8.47 -18.50 25.17
C ILE A 124 9.48 -19.09 26.14
N LYS A 125 9.99 -20.30 25.83
CA LYS A 125 11.14 -20.90 26.51
C LYS A 125 12.40 -20.57 25.72
N PHE A 126 13.35 -19.91 26.36
CA PHE A 126 14.69 -19.70 25.81
C PHE A 126 15.60 -20.82 26.30
N GLU A 127 16.02 -21.69 25.42
CA GLU A 127 17.07 -22.69 25.64
C GLU A 127 18.34 -22.30 24.87
N LYS A 128 19.50 -22.54 25.50
CA LYS A 128 20.82 -22.00 25.21
C LYS A 128 21.44 -22.34 23.85
N ASP A 129 20.84 -23.18 23.02
CA ASP A 129 21.49 -23.72 21.82
C ASP A 129 20.71 -23.67 20.51
N SER A 130 19.76 -22.86 20.41
CA SER A 130 19.19 -22.41 19.12
C SER A 130 17.91 -21.64 19.38
N LEU A 131 17.87 -20.36 19.04
CA LEU A 131 16.62 -19.61 18.84
C LEU A 131 15.85 -20.18 17.64
N LYS A 132 15.41 -21.41 17.80
CA LYS A 132 14.31 -21.92 16.98
C LYS A 132 13.03 -21.49 17.66
N PHE A 133 12.44 -20.39 17.17
CA PHE A 133 11.03 -20.16 17.41
C PHE A 133 10.28 -21.39 16.91
N LYS A 134 10.03 -22.32 17.77
CA LYS A 134 9.09 -23.40 17.50
C LYS A 134 7.70 -22.75 17.57
N LYS A 135 7.30 -22.08 16.48
CA LYS A 135 5.89 -21.79 16.28
C LYS A 135 5.22 -23.15 16.42
N GLU A 136 4.44 -23.36 17.45
CA GLU A 136 3.68 -24.59 17.55
C GLU A 136 2.93 -24.74 16.24
N ASP A 137 3.15 -25.84 15.57
CA ASP A 137 2.55 -26.15 14.28
C ASP A 137 1.07 -26.47 14.53
N VAL A 138 0.30 -25.45 14.80
CA VAL A 138 -1.15 -25.51 14.99
C VAL A 138 -1.78 -25.34 13.62
N GLY A 139 -2.67 -26.24 13.26
CA GLY A 139 -3.41 -26.15 12.00
C GLY A 139 -4.23 -24.85 11.91
N GLU A 140 -4.39 -24.39 10.70
CA GLU A 140 -5.20 -23.20 10.43
C GLU A 140 -6.69 -23.49 10.55
N LYS A 141 -7.44 -22.44 10.85
CA LYS A 141 -8.90 -22.48 10.78
C LYS A 141 -9.35 -22.79 9.34
N ARG A 142 -10.58 -23.27 9.17
CA ARG A 142 -11.14 -23.55 7.85
C ARG A 142 -11.15 -22.33 6.92
N THR A 143 -11.34 -21.15 7.50
CA THR A 143 -11.24 -19.85 6.82
C THR A 143 -10.10 -19.07 7.44
N THR A 144 -9.16 -18.64 6.61
CA THR A 144 -8.06 -17.73 6.98
C THR A 144 -8.28 -16.38 6.34
N SER A 145 -7.80 -15.32 6.98
CA SER A 145 -7.76 -13.97 6.42
C SER A 145 -6.35 -13.66 5.95
N GLN A 146 -6.24 -13.05 4.78
CA GLN A 146 -4.96 -12.79 4.13
C GLN A 146 -4.93 -11.33 3.67
N PHE A 147 -3.83 -10.64 3.94
CA PHE A 147 -3.56 -9.38 3.28
C PHE A 147 -3.03 -9.68 1.87
N VAL A 148 -3.63 -9.05 0.87
CA VAL A 148 -3.24 -9.22 -0.53
C VAL A 148 -2.58 -7.94 -1.01
N PHE A 149 -1.43 -8.10 -1.64
CA PHE A 149 -0.77 -7.05 -2.40
C PHE A 149 -0.39 -7.58 -3.78
N ALA A 150 -0.67 -6.80 -4.82
CA ALA A 150 -0.24 -7.13 -6.17
C ALA A 150 0.25 -5.90 -6.91
N MET A 151 1.22 -6.08 -7.79
CA MET A 151 1.74 -5.04 -8.66
C MET A 151 2.26 -5.62 -9.97
N GLY A 152 2.25 -4.81 -11.01
CA GLY A 152 2.76 -5.24 -12.30
C GLY A 152 2.49 -4.24 -13.42
N LEU A 153 2.60 -4.74 -14.62
CA LEU A 153 2.39 -4.00 -15.86
C LEU A 153 0.91 -3.97 -16.21
N ASN A 154 0.51 -2.90 -16.85
CA ASN A 154 -0.85 -2.63 -17.23
C ASN A 154 -0.88 -2.08 -18.66
N ASN A 155 -1.78 -2.57 -19.50
CA ASN A 155 -1.95 -2.07 -20.85
C ASN A 155 -3.40 -2.21 -21.31
N LEU A 156 -3.75 -1.62 -22.44
CA LEU A 156 -5.04 -1.80 -23.07
C LEU A 156 -4.90 -2.66 -24.33
N ALA A 157 -5.76 -3.67 -24.44
CA ALA A 157 -6.02 -4.35 -25.69
C ALA A 157 -7.07 -3.55 -26.46
N THR A 158 -6.77 -3.20 -27.70
CA THR A 158 -7.67 -2.47 -28.60
C THR A 158 -8.32 -3.47 -29.54
N ASP A 159 -9.64 -3.62 -29.47
CA ASP A 159 -10.41 -4.63 -30.20
C ASP A 159 -9.84 -6.07 -30.06
N GLY A 160 -9.22 -6.35 -28.90
CA GLY A 160 -8.60 -7.64 -28.59
C GLY A 160 -7.13 -7.79 -29.02
N ASP A 161 -6.56 -6.78 -29.66
CA ASP A 161 -5.17 -6.80 -30.14
C ASP A 161 -4.25 -5.95 -29.27
N PHE A 162 -3.00 -6.38 -29.13
CA PHE A 162 -1.92 -5.68 -28.43
C PHE A 162 -0.87 -5.07 -29.37
N GLU A 163 -0.93 -5.38 -30.66
CA GLU A 163 -0.04 -4.79 -31.64
C GLU A 163 -0.29 -3.28 -31.74
N ASN A 164 0.78 -2.50 -31.75
CA ASN A 164 0.74 -1.03 -31.80
C ASN A 164 -0.02 -0.37 -30.64
N SER A 165 0.17 -0.87 -29.42
CA SER A 165 -0.43 -0.26 -28.25
C SER A 165 -0.03 1.22 -28.12
N ASP A 166 -1.04 2.08 -27.92
CA ASP A 166 -0.90 3.52 -27.65
C ASP A 166 -0.26 3.82 -26.30
N TYR A 167 0.14 2.80 -25.54
CA TYR A 167 0.60 2.95 -24.15
C TYR A 167 1.99 2.34 -23.95
N ARG A 168 2.82 3.04 -23.16
CA ARG A 168 4.17 2.58 -22.80
C ARG A 168 4.07 1.27 -22.00
N PHE A 169 4.62 0.19 -22.53
CA PHE A 169 4.58 -1.12 -21.87
C PHE A 169 5.23 -1.10 -20.47
N LEU A 170 6.46 -0.63 -20.35
CA LEU A 170 7.18 -0.51 -19.06
C LEU A 170 6.79 0.73 -18.25
N GLY A 171 5.94 1.61 -18.78
CA GLY A 171 5.52 2.83 -18.12
C GLY A 171 4.18 2.76 -17.44
N SER A 172 3.33 1.83 -17.87
CA SER A 172 1.96 1.64 -17.36
C SER A 172 1.95 0.52 -16.33
N HIS A 173 1.39 0.80 -15.15
CA HIS A 173 1.46 -0.12 -14.01
C HIS A 173 0.13 -0.25 -13.31
N PHE A 174 -0.15 -1.42 -12.75
CA PHE A 174 -1.22 -1.58 -11.77
C PHE A 174 -0.66 -1.82 -10.38
N TYR A 175 -1.45 -1.45 -9.39
CA TYR A 175 -1.25 -1.77 -7.97
C TYR A 175 -2.58 -2.18 -7.39
N GLU A 176 -2.59 -3.22 -6.58
CA GLU A 176 -3.79 -3.71 -5.91
C GLU A 176 -3.42 -4.10 -4.48
N TRP A 177 -4.25 -3.73 -3.52
CA TRP A 177 -4.10 -4.15 -2.14
C TRP A 177 -5.48 -4.30 -1.48
N GLY A 178 -5.59 -5.25 -0.57
CA GLY A 178 -6.85 -5.53 0.10
C GLY A 178 -6.79 -6.70 1.05
N MET A 179 -7.96 -7.18 1.42
CA MET A 179 -8.14 -8.33 2.29
C MET A 179 -8.88 -9.43 1.55
N SER A 180 -8.38 -10.65 1.68
CA SER A 180 -8.97 -11.86 1.12
C SER A 180 -9.23 -12.86 2.23
N TYR A 181 -10.36 -13.53 2.15
CA TYR A 181 -10.70 -14.68 2.98
C TYR A 181 -10.52 -15.94 2.14
N ASN A 182 -9.77 -16.88 2.65
CA ASN A 182 -9.48 -18.16 2.00
C ASN A 182 -10.18 -19.27 2.79
N THR A 183 -11.25 -19.83 2.22
CA THR A 183 -12.08 -20.84 2.86
C THR A 183 -11.85 -22.20 2.20
N ARG A 184 -11.32 -23.15 2.95
CA ARG A 184 -11.19 -24.54 2.49
C ARG A 184 -12.57 -25.17 2.34
N ILE A 185 -12.89 -25.66 1.14
CA ILE A 185 -14.21 -26.23 0.82
C ILE A 185 -14.38 -27.59 1.47
N ALA A 186 -13.43 -28.49 1.28
CA ALA A 186 -13.49 -29.85 1.86
C ALA A 186 -12.93 -29.87 3.29
N LYS A 187 -13.57 -30.63 4.19
CA LYS A 187 -13.12 -30.75 5.59
C LYS A 187 -11.78 -31.49 5.72
N GLU A 188 -11.56 -32.49 4.87
CA GLU A 188 -10.43 -33.41 4.96
C GLU A 188 -9.39 -33.26 3.85
N SER A 189 -9.56 -32.26 2.98
CA SER A 189 -8.64 -31.97 1.89
C SER A 189 -8.33 -30.50 1.81
N ASN A 190 -7.06 -30.18 1.58
CA ASN A 190 -6.57 -28.80 1.39
C ASN A 190 -6.57 -28.38 -0.09
N LEU A 191 -7.06 -29.24 -0.98
CA LEU A 191 -6.89 -29.04 -2.42
C LEU A 191 -7.73 -27.86 -2.93
N LEU A 192 -8.97 -27.71 -2.48
CA LEU A 192 -9.91 -26.75 -3.07
C LEU A 192 -10.35 -25.70 -2.05
N HIS A 193 -10.13 -24.44 -2.38
CA HIS A 193 -10.47 -23.28 -1.58
C HIS A 193 -11.33 -22.30 -2.38
N PHE A 194 -12.21 -21.61 -1.66
CA PHE A 194 -12.92 -20.45 -2.15
C PHE A 194 -12.34 -19.19 -1.55
N LYS A 195 -11.79 -18.32 -2.41
CA LYS A 195 -11.20 -17.03 -2.01
C LYS A 195 -12.14 -15.90 -2.42
N TYR A 196 -12.41 -15.02 -1.48
CA TYR A 196 -13.27 -13.86 -1.68
C TYR A 196 -12.79 -12.71 -0.78
N GLY A 197 -13.11 -11.48 -1.16
CA GLY A 197 -12.69 -10.34 -0.36
C GLY A 197 -12.97 -9.02 -1.03
N TRP A 198 -12.16 -8.04 -0.71
CA TRP A 198 -12.18 -6.72 -1.34
C TRP A 198 -10.76 -6.22 -1.53
N SER A 199 -10.57 -5.41 -2.57
CA SER A 199 -9.30 -4.71 -2.80
C SER A 199 -9.51 -3.35 -3.46
N VAL A 200 -8.54 -2.47 -3.25
CA VAL A 200 -8.43 -1.20 -3.96
C VAL A 200 -7.40 -1.37 -5.06
N MET A 201 -7.84 -1.16 -6.29
CA MET A 201 -7.03 -1.35 -7.48
C MET A 201 -6.75 -0.01 -8.16
N TYR A 202 -5.49 0.20 -8.53
CA TYR A 202 -4.98 1.37 -9.22
C TYR A 202 -4.46 0.95 -10.58
N ASN A 203 -5.12 1.37 -11.65
CA ASN A 203 -4.65 1.17 -13.02
C ASN A 203 -4.07 2.49 -13.55
N ASN A 204 -2.81 2.48 -13.94
CA ASN A 204 -2.12 3.63 -14.50
C ASN A 204 -1.76 3.33 -15.95
N LEU A 205 -2.11 4.23 -16.85
CA LEU A 205 -1.76 4.19 -18.25
C LEU A 205 -0.86 5.37 -18.59
N ARG A 206 0.16 5.15 -19.41
CA ARG A 206 1.04 6.18 -19.93
C ARG A 206 1.00 6.18 -21.45
N PRO A 207 0.33 7.14 -22.06
CA PRO A 207 0.32 7.27 -23.52
C PRO A 207 1.72 7.42 -24.10
N THR A 208 1.90 6.93 -25.32
CA THR A 208 3.09 7.14 -26.15
C THR A 208 2.99 8.45 -26.94
N GLU A 209 4.04 8.83 -27.68
CA GLU A 209 4.04 9.91 -28.67
C GLU A 209 3.61 11.29 -28.13
N ASN A 210 3.98 11.59 -26.89
CA ASN A 210 3.66 12.89 -26.26
C ASN A 210 2.17 13.21 -26.22
N ARG A 211 1.32 12.19 -25.98
CA ARG A 211 -0.14 12.31 -25.99
C ARG A 211 -0.72 12.34 -24.57
N PHE A 212 -1.92 12.89 -24.48
CA PHE A 212 -2.73 12.94 -23.26
C PHE A 212 -4.20 12.67 -23.59
N PHE A 213 -4.99 12.32 -22.57
CA PHE A 213 -6.44 12.08 -22.75
C PHE A 213 -7.22 13.39 -22.79
N LEU A 214 -8.00 13.57 -23.83
CA LEU A 214 -8.94 14.66 -23.98
C LEU A 214 -10.37 14.10 -23.98
N LYS A 215 -11.22 14.65 -23.11
CA LYS A 215 -12.65 14.38 -23.14
C LYS A 215 -13.33 15.41 -24.05
N ASP A 216 -13.98 14.91 -25.10
CA ASP A 216 -14.82 15.70 -26.02
C ASP A 216 -16.23 15.07 -26.06
N GLY A 217 -17.19 15.75 -25.39
CA GLY A 217 -18.54 15.22 -25.22
C GLY A 217 -18.53 13.83 -24.57
N ASP A 218 -19.09 12.85 -25.29
CA ASP A 218 -19.19 11.46 -24.84
C ASP A 218 -17.97 10.60 -25.19
N LYS A 219 -17.00 11.16 -25.89
CA LYS A 219 -15.78 10.44 -26.30
C LYS A 219 -14.57 10.90 -25.52
N THR A 220 -13.62 9.98 -25.38
CA THR A 220 -12.28 10.28 -24.81
C THR A 220 -11.23 9.78 -25.78
N THR A 221 -10.44 10.71 -26.30
CA THR A 221 -9.40 10.46 -27.32
C THR A 221 -8.01 10.75 -26.77
N LEU A 222 -6.99 10.28 -27.47
CA LEU A 222 -5.61 10.65 -27.23
C LEU A 222 -5.22 11.77 -28.18
N GLU A 223 -4.85 12.92 -27.63
CA GLU A 223 -4.41 14.09 -28.37
C GLU A 223 -2.94 14.38 -28.12
N LYS A 224 -2.25 14.90 -29.14
CA LYS A 224 -0.84 15.31 -29.02
C LYS A 224 -0.73 16.60 -28.20
N SER A 225 0.13 16.60 -27.22
CA SER A 225 0.36 17.78 -26.40
C SER A 225 1.14 18.85 -27.17
N PRO A 226 0.81 20.15 -27.00
CA PRO A 226 1.62 21.23 -27.52
C PRO A 226 2.97 21.40 -26.79
N TYR A 227 3.06 20.92 -25.53
CA TYR A 227 4.26 20.92 -24.71
C TYR A 227 4.92 19.53 -24.73
N ASP A 228 6.21 19.47 -24.52
CA ASP A 228 6.89 18.19 -24.32
C ASP A 228 6.58 17.67 -22.90
N LEU A 229 5.97 16.47 -22.82
CA LEU A 229 5.48 15.91 -21.57
C LEU A 229 6.53 14.99 -20.94
N ASP A 230 7.11 15.41 -19.82
CA ASP A 230 7.93 14.54 -18.97
C ASP A 230 7.10 13.38 -18.42
N GLU A 231 5.86 13.67 -18.06
CA GLU A 231 4.92 12.68 -17.54
C GLU A 231 3.51 12.91 -18.08
N SER A 232 2.98 11.93 -18.80
CA SER A 232 1.55 11.79 -19.04
C SER A 232 1.06 10.51 -18.37
N ARG A 233 0.19 10.64 -17.36
CA ARG A 233 -0.31 9.50 -16.61
C ARG A 233 -1.82 9.61 -16.40
N PHE A 234 -2.52 8.59 -16.85
CA PHE A 234 -3.95 8.43 -16.62
C PHE A 234 -4.18 7.34 -15.56
N ARG A 235 -4.84 7.70 -14.47
CA ARG A 235 -5.04 6.80 -13.33
C ARG A 235 -6.50 6.61 -13.03
N ASN A 236 -6.93 5.36 -13.01
CA ASN A 236 -8.22 4.91 -12.52
C ASN A 236 -8.05 4.16 -11.21
N VAL A 237 -8.96 4.39 -10.28
CA VAL A 237 -9.00 3.73 -8.97
C VAL A 237 -10.36 3.07 -8.81
N TYR A 238 -10.33 1.79 -8.46
CA TYR A 238 -11.53 0.97 -8.28
C TYR A 238 -11.54 0.31 -6.90
N LEU A 239 -12.73 0.14 -6.36
CA LEU A 239 -12.99 -0.80 -5.27
C LEU A 239 -13.55 -2.06 -5.92
N VAL A 240 -12.90 -3.19 -5.74
CA VAL A 240 -13.26 -4.45 -6.38
C VAL A 240 -13.49 -5.56 -5.35
N ALA A 241 -14.36 -6.49 -5.68
CA ALA A 241 -14.60 -7.74 -4.98
C ALA A 241 -14.09 -8.91 -5.83
N PRO A 242 -12.88 -9.43 -5.56
CA PRO A 242 -12.36 -10.62 -6.22
C PRO A 242 -13.02 -11.88 -5.68
N LEU A 243 -13.25 -12.86 -6.56
CA LEU A 243 -13.78 -14.19 -6.28
C LEU A 243 -12.96 -15.22 -7.05
N HIS A 244 -12.29 -16.16 -6.37
CA HIS A 244 -11.47 -17.19 -6.98
C HIS A 244 -11.77 -18.58 -6.41
N LEU A 245 -11.67 -19.58 -7.26
CA LEU A 245 -11.42 -20.95 -6.86
C LEU A 245 -9.92 -21.19 -6.89
N GLU A 246 -9.36 -21.56 -5.74
CA GLU A 246 -7.93 -21.83 -5.60
C GLU A 246 -7.72 -23.32 -5.36
N PHE A 247 -6.81 -23.91 -6.14
CA PHE A 247 -6.28 -25.24 -5.91
C PHE A 247 -4.94 -25.08 -5.16
N ASP A 248 -4.93 -25.50 -3.90
CA ASP A 248 -3.76 -25.45 -3.03
C ASP A 248 -3.20 -26.87 -2.82
N PHE A 249 -2.02 -27.10 -3.33
CA PHE A 249 -1.34 -28.41 -3.25
C PHE A 249 -0.55 -28.58 -1.95
N SER A 250 -0.76 -27.71 -0.96
CA SER A 250 -0.27 -27.91 0.38
C SER A 250 -0.92 -29.13 1.01
N GLY A 251 -0.15 -30.13 1.30
CA GLY A 251 -0.63 -31.44 1.74
C GLY A 251 -1.26 -31.41 3.13
N LYS A 252 -1.87 -32.53 3.50
CA LYS A 252 -2.35 -32.83 4.84
C LYS A 252 -1.15 -33.15 5.75
N LYS A 253 -1.06 -32.50 6.90
CA LYS A 253 -0.06 -32.77 7.95
C LYS A 253 -0.71 -33.50 9.12
N GLN A 254 0.10 -34.15 9.95
CA GLN A 254 -0.37 -34.82 11.17
C GLN A 254 0.45 -34.36 12.37
N LYS A 255 -0.24 -34.12 13.48
CA LYS A 255 0.35 -33.87 14.79
C LYS A 255 -0.47 -34.61 15.84
N ASP A 256 0.18 -35.40 16.67
CA ASP A 256 -0.44 -36.21 17.73
C ASP A 256 -1.62 -37.08 17.20
N GLY A 257 -1.45 -37.68 16.00
CA GLY A 257 -2.47 -38.50 15.35
C GLY A 257 -3.66 -37.73 14.76
N LYS A 258 -3.72 -36.40 14.89
CA LYS A 258 -4.77 -35.56 14.36
C LYS A 258 -4.32 -34.85 13.08
N PRO A 259 -5.13 -34.86 12.02
CA PRO A 259 -4.83 -34.13 10.82
C PRO A 259 -4.98 -32.63 11.03
N TYR A 260 -4.05 -31.86 10.45
CA TYR A 260 -4.16 -30.42 10.37
C TYR A 260 -3.72 -29.94 8.97
N PHE A 261 -4.12 -28.72 8.64
CA PHE A 261 -3.91 -28.13 7.34
C PHE A 261 -3.30 -26.75 7.49
N LYS A 262 -2.41 -26.42 6.55
CA LYS A 262 -1.87 -25.07 6.35
C LYS A 262 -2.01 -24.71 4.89
N THR A 263 -2.43 -23.50 4.62
CA THR A 263 -2.55 -22.96 3.28
C THR A 263 -1.20 -22.38 2.80
N HIS A 264 -1.00 -22.35 1.50
CA HIS A 264 0.14 -21.70 0.86
C HIS A 264 1.53 -22.19 1.32
N GLU A 265 1.68 -23.48 1.57
CA GLU A 265 2.99 -24.07 1.81
C GLU A 265 3.62 -24.70 0.55
N SER A 266 2.85 -24.84 -0.53
CA SER A 266 3.27 -25.48 -1.76
C SER A 266 2.80 -24.68 -2.99
N PHE A 267 2.75 -25.37 -4.11
CA PHE A 267 2.19 -24.85 -5.35
C PHE A 267 0.71 -24.54 -5.19
N ARG A 268 0.24 -23.49 -5.86
CA ARG A 268 -1.17 -23.13 -5.90
C ARG A 268 -1.54 -22.51 -7.24
N PHE A 269 -2.77 -22.72 -7.64
CA PHE A 269 -3.36 -22.15 -8.84
C PHE A 269 -4.75 -21.62 -8.51
N GLY A 270 -5.04 -20.40 -8.92
CA GLY A 270 -6.35 -19.78 -8.72
C GLY A 270 -6.94 -19.27 -10.03
N LEU A 271 -8.22 -19.52 -10.23
CA LEU A 271 -8.99 -19.00 -11.34
C LEU A 271 -10.28 -18.37 -10.83
N GLY A 272 -10.63 -17.22 -11.39
CA GLY A 272 -11.82 -16.53 -10.97
C GLY A 272 -12.07 -15.23 -11.73
N GLY A 273 -12.79 -14.35 -11.08
CA GLY A 273 -13.11 -13.04 -11.60
C GLY A 273 -13.19 -12.00 -10.51
N TYR A 274 -13.52 -10.81 -10.93
CA TYR A 274 -13.73 -9.68 -10.03
C TYR A 274 -14.79 -8.76 -10.62
N GLY A 275 -15.49 -8.07 -9.73
CA GLY A 275 -16.38 -6.98 -10.07
C GLY A 275 -16.16 -5.81 -9.12
N GLY A 276 -16.42 -4.59 -9.59
CA GLY A 276 -16.19 -3.42 -8.75
C GLY A 276 -16.74 -2.13 -9.31
N ILE A 277 -16.52 -1.07 -8.56
CA ILE A 277 -16.96 0.28 -8.87
C ILE A 277 -15.77 1.23 -8.97
N ARG A 278 -15.85 2.20 -9.86
CA ARG A 278 -14.87 3.26 -9.99
C ARG A 278 -15.00 4.27 -8.86
N LEU A 279 -13.91 4.46 -8.13
CA LEU A 279 -13.84 5.48 -7.08
C LEU A 279 -13.36 6.82 -7.62
N LYS A 280 -12.41 6.79 -8.58
CA LYS A 280 -11.78 8.02 -9.06
C LYS A 280 -11.04 7.81 -10.37
N THR A 281 -11.12 8.83 -11.23
CA THR A 281 -10.27 9.00 -12.41
C THR A 281 -9.52 10.32 -12.33
N LYS A 282 -8.25 10.33 -12.73
CA LYS A 282 -7.43 11.53 -12.85
C LYS A 282 -6.36 11.41 -13.91
N GLN A 283 -6.06 12.52 -14.55
CA GLN A 283 -4.89 12.71 -15.39
C GLN A 283 -3.86 13.56 -14.69
N ILE A 284 -2.60 13.22 -14.86
CA ILE A 284 -1.44 13.95 -14.34
C ILE A 284 -0.53 14.21 -15.52
N LEU A 285 -0.28 15.49 -15.81
CA LEU A 285 0.67 15.94 -16.81
C LEU A 285 1.79 16.70 -16.11
N LYS A 286 3.04 16.48 -16.55
CA LYS A 286 4.18 17.29 -16.16
C LYS A 286 4.88 17.73 -17.44
N TYR A 287 5.22 18.98 -17.51
CA TYR A 287 5.89 19.61 -18.64
C TYR A 287 6.55 20.89 -18.19
N GLU A 288 7.52 21.36 -18.94
CA GLU A 288 8.10 22.69 -18.83
C GLU A 288 7.29 23.65 -19.70
N ASP A 289 6.88 24.79 -19.16
CA ASP A 289 6.13 25.78 -19.92
C ASP A 289 7.03 26.67 -20.77
N GLU A 290 6.46 27.63 -21.50
CA GLU A 290 7.16 28.55 -22.38
C GLU A 290 8.15 29.47 -21.63
N PHE A 291 8.04 29.58 -20.32
CA PHE A 291 8.92 30.39 -19.46
C PHE A 291 10.03 29.57 -18.80
N GLY A 292 10.06 28.25 -19.03
CA GLY A 292 11.00 27.35 -18.40
C GLY A 292 10.59 26.87 -16.99
N ASP A 293 9.33 27.06 -16.61
CA ASP A 293 8.80 26.65 -15.30
C ASP A 293 8.24 25.23 -15.34
N ASP A 294 8.60 24.43 -14.32
CA ASP A 294 8.06 23.07 -14.11
C ASP A 294 6.57 23.09 -13.74
N VAL A 295 5.70 22.71 -14.66
CA VAL A 295 4.26 22.63 -14.46
C VAL A 295 3.82 21.20 -14.16
N LYS A 296 3.07 21.03 -13.07
CA LYS A 296 2.41 19.77 -12.73
C LYS A 296 0.90 19.94 -12.67
N GLN A 297 0.24 19.64 -13.74
CA GLN A 297 -1.22 19.69 -13.86
C GLN A 297 -1.87 18.38 -13.40
N LYS A 298 -2.88 18.45 -12.54
CA LYS A 298 -3.68 17.31 -12.09
C LYS A 298 -5.15 17.59 -12.35
N THR A 299 -5.71 16.91 -13.34
CA THR A 299 -7.11 17.05 -13.71
C THR A 299 -7.91 15.85 -13.23
N LYS A 300 -8.98 16.09 -12.47
CA LYS A 300 -9.92 15.09 -11.99
C LYS A 300 -11.23 15.29 -12.75
N LYS A 301 -11.55 14.36 -13.63
CA LYS A 301 -12.80 14.30 -14.41
C LYS A 301 -13.18 12.83 -14.57
N ASP A 302 -14.38 12.54 -15.04
CA ASP A 302 -14.82 11.17 -15.32
C ASP A 302 -14.17 10.57 -16.56
N TYR A 303 -13.83 11.40 -17.56
CA TYR A 303 -13.25 10.99 -18.84
C TYR A 303 -14.05 9.86 -19.52
N ASN A 304 -15.37 9.83 -19.34
CA ASN A 304 -16.25 8.76 -19.86
C ASN A 304 -15.78 7.34 -19.52
N VAL A 305 -14.98 7.20 -18.45
CA VAL A 305 -14.53 5.90 -17.94
C VAL A 305 -15.71 5.15 -17.35
N SER A 306 -15.81 3.87 -17.63
CA SER A 306 -16.86 3.00 -17.09
C SER A 306 -16.95 3.09 -15.57
N ASN A 307 -18.17 3.26 -15.04
CA ASN A 307 -18.40 3.34 -13.61
C ASN A 307 -18.23 1.98 -12.91
N PHE A 308 -18.44 0.92 -13.65
CA PHE A 308 -18.26 -0.46 -13.23
C PHE A 308 -17.06 -1.08 -13.92
N ILE A 309 -16.42 -2.00 -13.22
CA ILE A 309 -15.37 -2.84 -13.76
C ILE A 309 -15.71 -4.28 -13.43
N TYR A 310 -15.55 -5.18 -14.38
CA TYR A 310 -15.62 -6.62 -14.15
C TYR A 310 -14.69 -7.33 -15.12
N GLY A 311 -14.15 -8.44 -14.66
CA GLY A 311 -13.17 -9.16 -15.44
C GLY A 311 -12.87 -10.53 -14.89
N VAL A 312 -11.99 -11.22 -15.60
CA VAL A 312 -11.44 -12.52 -15.20
C VAL A 312 -10.00 -12.35 -14.71
N SER A 313 -9.60 -13.24 -13.82
CA SER A 313 -8.23 -13.24 -13.33
C SER A 313 -7.79 -14.64 -12.97
N ALA A 314 -6.50 -14.90 -13.15
CA ALA A 314 -5.87 -16.16 -12.80
C ALA A 314 -4.50 -15.90 -12.19
N TYR A 315 -4.07 -16.80 -11.30
CA TYR A 315 -2.73 -16.77 -10.76
C TYR A 315 -2.19 -18.18 -10.57
N ILE A 316 -0.88 -18.30 -10.70
CA ILE A 316 -0.12 -19.51 -10.38
C ILE A 316 1.03 -19.12 -9.46
N GLY A 317 1.24 -19.86 -8.38
CA GLY A 317 2.23 -19.45 -7.40
C GLY A 317 2.79 -20.59 -6.57
N TYR A 318 3.79 -20.22 -5.83
CA TYR A 318 4.42 -21.06 -4.83
C TYR A 318 4.47 -20.31 -3.51
N LYS A 319 3.96 -20.93 -2.47
CA LYS A 319 3.79 -20.30 -1.16
C LYS A 319 2.97 -19.00 -1.28
N GLU A 320 3.48 -17.90 -0.75
CA GLU A 320 2.80 -16.61 -0.70
C GLU A 320 2.85 -15.83 -2.03
N THR A 321 3.78 -16.18 -2.92
CA THR A 321 4.05 -15.42 -4.16
C THR A 321 3.43 -16.09 -5.38
N SER A 322 2.79 -15.30 -6.24
CA SER A 322 2.14 -15.78 -7.47
C SER A 322 2.39 -14.85 -8.64
N LEU A 323 2.51 -15.41 -9.83
CA LEU A 323 2.30 -14.69 -11.08
C LEU A 323 0.80 -14.48 -11.25
N TYR A 324 0.38 -13.27 -11.57
CA TYR A 324 -1.03 -12.85 -11.60
C TYR A 324 -1.37 -12.16 -12.91
N VAL A 325 -2.44 -12.60 -13.55
CA VAL A 325 -2.98 -12.01 -14.78
C VAL A 325 -4.43 -11.62 -14.59
N LYS A 326 -4.80 -10.47 -15.14
CA LYS A 326 -6.18 -9.94 -15.15
C LYS A 326 -6.54 -9.46 -16.55
N TYR A 327 -7.82 -9.62 -16.89
CA TYR A 327 -8.42 -9.11 -18.10
C TYR A 327 -9.79 -8.51 -17.79
N ASP A 328 -9.96 -7.21 -18.06
CA ASP A 328 -11.24 -6.54 -17.92
C ASP A 328 -12.15 -6.93 -19.08
N LEU A 329 -13.33 -7.47 -18.79
CA LEU A 329 -14.31 -7.88 -19.83
C LEU A 329 -15.12 -6.70 -20.36
N ASN A 330 -15.23 -5.62 -19.58
CA ASN A 330 -15.84 -4.39 -20.06
C ASN A 330 -14.78 -3.39 -20.56
N PRO A 331 -15.11 -2.57 -21.56
CA PRO A 331 -14.19 -1.55 -22.04
C PRO A 331 -13.94 -0.47 -20.99
N LEU A 332 -12.76 0.16 -21.06
CA LEU A 332 -12.38 1.25 -20.17
C LEU A 332 -13.29 2.47 -20.33
N PHE A 333 -13.58 2.85 -21.57
CA PHE A 333 -14.45 3.98 -21.91
C PHE A 333 -15.83 3.50 -22.34
N GLN A 334 -16.90 4.18 -21.91
CA GLN A 334 -18.29 3.75 -22.13
C GLN A 334 -18.71 3.87 -23.59
N ASP A 335 -18.44 5.03 -24.21
CA ASP A 335 -19.06 5.42 -25.48
C ASP A 335 -18.05 5.59 -26.62
N ASN A 336 -16.82 5.14 -26.41
CA ASN A 336 -15.82 5.15 -27.47
C ASN A 336 -16.16 4.12 -28.57
N LEU A 337 -15.95 4.50 -29.83
CA LEU A 337 -16.16 3.60 -30.98
C LEU A 337 -15.23 2.39 -30.92
N VAL A 338 -13.98 2.62 -30.53
CA VAL A 338 -12.96 1.59 -30.37
C VAL A 338 -12.99 1.08 -28.95
N LYS A 339 -13.22 -0.22 -28.78
CA LYS A 339 -13.26 -0.84 -27.46
C LYS A 339 -11.86 -1.16 -26.98
N GLN A 340 -11.53 -0.65 -25.80
CA GLN A 340 -10.24 -0.85 -25.16
C GLN A 340 -10.43 -1.54 -23.81
N ASN A 341 -9.92 -2.76 -23.70
CA ASN A 341 -10.03 -3.59 -22.50
C ASN A 341 -8.69 -3.64 -21.78
N ASN A 342 -8.71 -3.48 -20.48
CA ASN A 342 -7.50 -3.44 -19.69
C ASN A 342 -6.97 -4.85 -19.43
N VAL A 343 -5.65 -5.01 -19.58
CA VAL A 343 -4.91 -6.24 -19.29
C VAL A 343 -3.79 -5.92 -18.32
N SER A 344 -3.64 -6.75 -17.32
CA SER A 344 -2.58 -6.59 -16.31
C SER A 344 -1.85 -7.91 -16.11
N LEU A 345 -0.53 -7.82 -16.02
CA LEU A 345 0.35 -8.94 -15.68
C LEU A 345 1.32 -8.51 -14.60
N GLY A 346 1.43 -9.29 -13.53
CA GLY A 346 2.30 -8.93 -12.42
C GLY A 346 2.50 -10.02 -11.40
N VAL A 347 2.96 -9.60 -10.24
CA VAL A 347 3.19 -10.47 -9.08
C VAL A 347 2.17 -10.13 -8.01
N ARG A 348 1.66 -11.16 -7.35
CA ARG A 348 0.72 -11.10 -6.25
C ARG A 348 1.31 -11.83 -5.04
N TRP A 349 1.15 -11.23 -3.88
CA TRP A 349 1.49 -11.79 -2.57
C TRP A 349 0.24 -11.91 -1.72
N ASP A 350 0.06 -13.08 -1.14
CA ASP A 350 -1.03 -13.37 -0.20
C ASP A 350 -0.40 -13.66 1.17
N PHE A 351 -0.44 -12.70 2.07
CA PHE A 351 0.17 -12.81 3.40
C PHE A 351 -0.86 -13.32 4.42
N ASN A 352 -0.54 -14.43 5.09
CA ASN A 352 -1.34 -15.05 6.16
C ASN A 352 -1.00 -14.47 7.54
#